data_48274d715b276935c3f6a1164c684505
#
_entry.id   48274d715b276935c3f6a1164c684505
#
_cell.length_a   1.000
_cell.length_b   1.000
_cell.length_c   1.000
_cell.angle_alpha   90.00
_cell.angle_beta   90.00
_cell.angle_gamma   90.00
#
_symmetry.space_group_name_H-M   'P 1'
#
loop_
_entity.id
_entity.type
_entity.pdbx_description
1 polymer ?
#
loop_
_entity_poly.entity_id
_entity_poly.type
_entity_poly.pdbx_seq_one_letter_code
_entity_poly.pdbx_strand_id
1 'polypeptide(L)'
;MKFIEIQNEVIAKYRINLCDGTKCKNDWSRTHAHPQKRRVCKWKQVNSVESTFTLLHEIGHIENNNSKMRRCEEEYYATAWAIGIMKQYGIADKISEKTKALYQNYILNERDRGIRRGGANYPTKEQLTLDW
;
A
#
# COMPACT_ATOMS: atom_id res chain seq x y z
N MET A 1 -3.77 -14.49 15.97
CA MET A 1 -3.66 -14.93 14.58
C MET A 1 -2.28 -14.62 14.05
N LYS A 2 -1.65 -15.55 13.37
CA LYS A 2 -0.31 -15.35 12.82
C LYS A 2 -0.39 -14.50 11.56
N PHE A 3 0.68 -13.77 11.27
CA PHE A 3 0.71 -12.89 10.09
C PHE A 3 0.49 -13.65 8.78
N ILE A 4 1.02 -14.87 8.68
CA ILE A 4 0.81 -15.69 7.48
C ILE A 4 -0.66 -16.06 7.29
N GLU A 5 -1.41 -16.21 8.37
CA GLU A 5 -2.84 -16.50 8.29
C GLU A 5 -3.61 -15.29 7.76
N ILE A 6 -3.24 -14.08 8.20
CA ILE A 6 -3.82 -12.85 7.69
C ILE A 6 -3.56 -12.74 6.18
N GLN A 7 -2.31 -12.96 5.77
CA GLN A 7 -1.96 -12.96 4.36
C GLN A 7 -2.85 -13.91 3.57
N ASN A 8 -2.95 -15.16 4.03
CA ASN A 8 -3.68 -16.19 3.28
C ASN A 8 -5.17 -15.85 3.18
N GLU A 9 -5.77 -15.31 4.22
CA GLU A 9 -7.16 -14.88 4.18
C GLU A 9 -7.38 -13.73 3.21
N VAL A 10 -6.48 -12.74 3.23
CA VAL A 10 -6.62 -11.55 2.39
C VAL A 10 -6.43 -11.90 0.92
N ILE A 11 -5.38 -12.66 0.59
CA ILE A 11 -5.14 -13.04 -0.81
C ILE A 11 -6.26 -13.90 -1.37
N ALA A 12 -6.87 -14.74 -0.56
CA ALA A 12 -8.01 -15.57 -0.98
C ALA A 12 -9.24 -14.69 -1.20
N LYS A 13 -9.54 -13.80 -0.25
CA LYS A 13 -10.72 -12.93 -0.33
C LYS A 13 -10.68 -12.00 -1.53
N TYR A 14 -9.53 -11.40 -1.80
CA TYR A 14 -9.39 -10.40 -2.87
C TYR A 14 -8.81 -10.97 -4.16
N ARG A 15 -8.60 -12.29 -4.20
CA ARG A 15 -8.10 -13.00 -5.39
C ARG A 15 -6.79 -12.41 -5.89
N ILE A 16 -5.82 -12.35 -4.99
CA ILE A 16 -4.50 -11.79 -5.29
C ILE A 16 -3.53 -12.92 -5.60
N ASN A 17 -2.71 -12.71 -6.63
CA ASN A 17 -1.64 -13.63 -7.00
C ASN A 17 -0.32 -13.10 -6.43
N LEU A 18 0.35 -13.92 -5.62
CA LEU A 18 1.67 -13.57 -5.13
C LEU A 18 2.73 -14.19 -6.04
N CYS A 19 3.80 -13.45 -6.30
CA CYS A 19 4.94 -14.00 -7.02
C CYS A 19 6.24 -13.59 -6.33
N ASP A 20 7.23 -14.45 -6.40
CA ASP A 20 8.53 -14.24 -5.76
C ASP A 20 9.46 -13.32 -6.56
N GLY A 21 8.95 -12.74 -7.64
CA GLY A 21 9.74 -11.88 -8.50
C GLY A 21 10.35 -12.58 -9.70
N THR A 22 10.34 -13.91 -9.75
CA THR A 22 10.94 -14.64 -10.87
C THR A 22 10.18 -14.41 -12.17
N LYS A 23 8.88 -14.13 -12.10
CA LYS A 23 8.04 -13.87 -13.25
C LYS A 23 7.95 -12.39 -13.61
N CYS A 24 8.57 -11.54 -12.84
CA CYS A 24 8.56 -10.09 -13.07
C CYS A 24 9.88 -9.69 -13.72
N LYS A 25 9.84 -9.28 -14.95
CA LYS A 25 11.06 -9.00 -15.72
C LYS A 25 11.84 -7.80 -15.25
N ASN A 26 11.23 -6.97 -14.50
CA ASN A 26 11.89 -5.76 -14.10
C ASN A 26 12.17 -5.79 -12.64
N ASP A 27 13.03 -5.11 -12.11
CA ASP A 27 13.31 -4.94 -10.96
C ASP A 27 13.26 -4.80 -10.09
N TRP A 28 13.32 -5.16 -9.35
CA TRP A 28 13.31 -5.05 -8.57
C TRP A 28 13.70 -5.26 -7.24
N SER A 29 14.20 -4.54 -6.60
CA SER A 29 14.68 -4.49 -5.24
C SER A 29 13.55 -4.41 -4.20
N ARG A 30 12.33 -4.19 -4.60
CA ARG A 30 11.21 -4.00 -3.67
C ARG A 30 9.92 -4.62 -4.16
N THR A 31 9.03 -4.90 -3.21
CA THR A 31 7.68 -5.39 -3.49
C THR A 31 6.89 -4.33 -4.26
N HIS A 32 6.18 -4.77 -5.26
CA HIS A 32 5.34 -3.87 -6.05
C HIS A 32 4.12 -4.61 -6.60
N ALA A 33 3.10 -3.84 -7.01
CA ALA A 33 1.84 -4.37 -7.51
C ALA A 33 1.74 -4.23 -9.02
N HIS A 34 1.06 -5.22 -9.62
CA HIS A 34 0.58 -5.13 -11.01
C HIS A 34 -0.94 -5.21 -10.95
N PRO A 35 -1.64 -4.06 -10.88
CA PRO A 35 -3.08 -4.05 -10.64
C PRO A 35 -3.90 -4.82 -11.67
N GLN A 36 -3.55 -4.70 -12.95
CA GLN A 36 -4.30 -5.34 -14.01
C GLN A 36 -4.23 -6.86 -13.96
N LYS A 37 -3.14 -7.41 -13.41
CA LYS A 37 -2.95 -8.85 -13.25
C LYS A 37 -3.32 -9.33 -11.86
N ARG A 38 -3.74 -8.43 -10.98
CA ARG A 38 -4.03 -8.69 -9.57
C ARG A 38 -2.87 -9.45 -8.92
N ARG A 39 -1.66 -8.97 -9.14
CA ARG A 39 -0.43 -9.63 -8.72
C ARG A 39 0.42 -8.71 -7.88
N VAL A 40 1.01 -9.26 -6.81
CA VAL A 40 2.07 -8.59 -6.05
C VAL A 40 3.37 -9.32 -6.33
N CYS A 41 4.35 -8.59 -6.86
CA CYS A 41 5.65 -9.13 -7.25
C CYS A 41 6.73 -8.73 -6.26
N LYS A 42 7.81 -9.53 -6.20
CA LYS A 42 8.93 -9.34 -5.27
C LYS A 42 8.45 -9.41 -3.82
N TRP A 43 7.38 -10.12 -3.62
CA TRP A 43 6.84 -10.30 -2.30
C TRP A 43 7.81 -11.05 -1.39
N LYS A 44 7.92 -10.58 -0.15
CA LYS A 44 8.66 -11.26 0.90
C LYS A 44 7.68 -11.88 1.87
N GLN A 45 8.07 -13.00 2.49
CA GLN A 45 7.19 -13.65 3.45
C GLN A 45 6.83 -12.71 4.59
N VAL A 46 5.55 -12.66 4.94
CA VAL A 46 5.09 -11.86 6.06
C VAL A 46 5.47 -12.53 7.37
N ASN A 47 6.19 -11.80 8.21
CA ASN A 47 6.65 -12.30 9.51
C ASN A 47 6.63 -11.21 10.58
N SER A 48 6.10 -10.04 10.26
CA SER A 48 6.03 -8.91 11.17
C SER A 48 4.85 -8.04 10.82
N VAL A 49 4.54 -7.08 11.69
CA VAL A 49 3.52 -6.08 11.42
C VAL A 49 3.89 -5.27 10.18
N GLU A 50 5.15 -4.87 10.08
CA GLU A 50 5.63 -4.04 8.96
C GLU A 50 5.58 -4.78 7.63
N SER A 51 6.02 -6.04 7.59
CA SER A 51 5.96 -6.82 6.34
C SER A 51 4.52 -7.09 5.92
N THR A 52 3.64 -7.31 6.88
CA THR A 52 2.21 -7.46 6.61
C THR A 52 1.64 -6.17 6.03
N PHE A 53 1.98 -5.04 6.63
CA PHE A 53 1.51 -3.74 6.15
C PHE A 53 2.01 -3.45 4.72
N THR A 54 3.27 -3.75 4.43
CA THR A 54 3.84 -3.58 3.08
C THR A 54 3.05 -4.37 2.05
N LEU A 55 2.75 -5.63 2.35
CA LEU A 55 1.94 -6.46 1.45
C LEU A 55 0.55 -5.87 1.26
N LEU A 56 -0.11 -5.48 2.35
CA LEU A 56 -1.46 -4.92 2.28
C LEU A 56 -1.50 -3.60 1.53
N HIS A 57 -0.45 -2.78 1.65
CA HIS A 57 -0.33 -1.54 0.89
C HIS A 57 -0.31 -1.83 -0.63
N GLU A 58 0.46 -2.83 -1.05
CA GLU A 58 0.51 -3.21 -2.46
C GLU A 58 -0.83 -3.78 -2.95
N ILE A 59 -1.51 -4.56 -2.12
CA ILE A 59 -2.85 -5.04 -2.44
C ILE A 59 -3.81 -3.84 -2.52
N GLY A 60 -3.62 -2.85 -1.67
CA GLY A 60 -4.39 -1.60 -1.71
C GLY A 60 -4.31 -0.90 -3.05
N HIS A 61 -3.13 -0.90 -3.69
CA HIS A 61 -2.97 -0.37 -5.05
C HIS A 61 -3.83 -1.13 -6.06
N ILE A 62 -3.97 -2.44 -5.88
CA ILE A 62 -4.80 -3.26 -6.76
C ILE A 62 -6.28 -2.96 -6.54
N GLU A 63 -6.71 -2.93 -5.28
CA GLU A 63 -8.12 -2.72 -4.93
C GLU A 63 -8.62 -1.32 -5.24
N ASN A 64 -7.74 -0.32 -5.24
CA ASN A 64 -8.09 1.07 -5.47
C ASN A 64 -7.53 1.60 -6.79
N ASN A 65 -7.29 0.72 -7.75
CA ASN A 65 -6.72 1.11 -9.03
C ASN A 65 -7.68 1.99 -9.81
N ASN A 66 -7.28 3.23 -10.06
CA ASN A 66 -8.06 4.20 -10.83
C ASN A 66 -7.09 5.11 -11.58
N SER A 67 -7.08 4.98 -12.91
CA SER A 67 -6.15 5.70 -13.77
C SER A 67 -6.31 7.22 -13.72
N LYS A 68 -7.43 7.71 -13.17
CA LYS A 68 -7.70 9.15 -13.08
C LYS A 68 -7.15 9.77 -11.80
N MET A 69 -6.70 8.96 -10.85
CA MET A 69 -6.15 9.48 -9.60
C MET A 69 -4.75 10.02 -9.80
N ARG A 70 -4.42 11.07 -9.04
CA ARG A 70 -3.06 11.57 -8.95
C ARG A 70 -2.22 10.61 -8.13
N ARG A 71 -0.89 10.69 -8.27
CA ARG A 71 0.03 9.81 -7.56
C ARG A 71 -0.16 9.87 -6.04
N CYS A 72 -0.32 11.07 -5.48
CA CYS A 72 -0.53 11.21 -4.04
C CYS A 72 -1.83 10.56 -3.58
N GLU A 73 -2.88 10.62 -4.41
CA GLU A 73 -4.15 9.98 -4.10
C GLU A 73 -4.04 8.46 -4.17
N GLU A 74 -3.35 7.93 -5.18
CA GLU A 74 -3.11 6.49 -5.30
C GLU A 74 -2.42 5.97 -4.05
N GLU A 75 -1.38 6.64 -3.60
CA GLU A 75 -0.64 6.24 -2.41
C GLU A 75 -1.48 6.38 -1.14
N TYR A 76 -2.27 7.45 -1.05
CA TYR A 76 -3.15 7.64 0.09
C TYR A 76 -4.19 6.53 0.20
N TYR A 77 -4.90 6.25 -0.89
CA TYR A 77 -5.97 5.25 -0.86
C TYR A 77 -5.43 3.83 -0.65
N ALA A 78 -4.29 3.50 -1.24
CA ALA A 78 -3.65 2.20 -1.00
C ALA A 78 -3.29 2.03 0.48
N THR A 79 -2.70 3.07 1.07
CA THR A 79 -2.30 3.05 2.47
C THR A 79 -3.51 3.01 3.40
N ALA A 80 -4.53 3.84 3.12
CA ALA A 80 -5.76 3.86 3.91
C ALA A 80 -6.47 2.50 3.89
N TRP A 81 -6.49 1.84 2.73
CA TRP A 81 -7.05 0.50 2.60
C TRP A 81 -6.29 -0.49 3.48
N ALA A 82 -4.96 -0.44 3.43
CA ALA A 82 -4.12 -1.31 4.25
C ALA A 82 -4.37 -1.10 5.74
N ILE A 83 -4.48 0.16 6.17
CA ILE A 83 -4.80 0.48 7.56
C ILE A 83 -6.16 -0.11 7.95
N GLY A 84 -7.15 0.01 7.07
CA GLY A 84 -8.47 -0.57 7.31
C GLY A 84 -8.43 -2.07 7.52
N ILE A 85 -7.67 -2.79 6.70
CA ILE A 85 -7.50 -4.24 6.88
C ILE A 85 -6.78 -4.54 8.20
N MET A 86 -5.72 -3.79 8.52
CA MET A 86 -5.00 -3.98 9.78
C MET A 86 -5.92 -3.76 10.99
N LYS A 87 -6.83 -2.80 10.91
CA LYS A 87 -7.83 -2.57 11.96
C LYS A 87 -8.79 -3.74 12.10
N GLN A 88 -9.21 -4.32 10.98
CA GLN A 88 -10.10 -5.49 11.00
C GLN A 88 -9.46 -6.66 11.74
N TYR A 89 -8.15 -6.81 11.64
CA TYR A 89 -7.42 -7.87 12.33
C TYR A 89 -6.89 -7.46 13.70
N GLY A 90 -7.16 -6.22 14.13
CA GLY A 90 -6.79 -5.75 15.46
C GLY A 90 -5.30 -5.51 15.65
N ILE A 91 -4.56 -5.24 14.59
CA ILE A 91 -3.11 -5.06 14.65
C ILE A 91 -2.62 -3.69 14.16
N ALA A 92 -3.53 -2.77 13.81
CA ALA A 92 -3.13 -1.45 13.33
C ALA A 92 -2.35 -0.65 14.38
N ASP A 93 -2.68 -0.83 15.66
CA ASP A 93 -2.01 -0.17 16.77
C ASP A 93 -0.57 -0.62 16.97
N LYS A 94 -0.17 -1.72 16.33
CA LYS A 94 1.19 -2.26 16.45
C LYS A 94 2.14 -1.69 15.40
N ILE A 95 1.65 -0.89 14.47
CA ILE A 95 2.49 -0.24 13.47
C ILE A 95 3.33 0.83 14.17
N SER A 96 4.64 0.83 13.92
CA SER A 96 5.54 1.77 14.60
C SER A 96 5.31 3.20 14.14
N GLU A 97 5.62 4.16 15.01
CA GLU A 97 5.52 5.58 14.67
C GLU A 97 6.43 5.95 13.50
N LYS A 98 7.59 5.30 13.41
CA LYS A 98 8.50 5.49 12.27
C LYS A 98 7.85 5.09 10.95
N THR A 99 7.19 3.95 10.93
CA THR A 99 6.49 3.47 9.73
C THR A 99 5.33 4.40 9.36
N LYS A 100 4.56 4.83 10.37
CA LYS A 100 3.46 5.78 10.15
C LYS A 100 3.97 7.08 9.50
N ALA A 101 5.04 7.63 10.04
CA ALA A 101 5.63 8.86 9.51
C ALA A 101 6.15 8.66 8.08
N LEU A 102 6.78 7.52 7.82
CA LEU A 102 7.33 7.21 6.51
C LEU A 102 6.24 7.24 5.43
N TYR A 103 5.13 6.55 5.65
CA TYR A 103 4.04 6.51 4.68
C TYR A 103 3.33 7.86 4.56
N GLN A 104 3.09 8.55 5.67
CA GLN A 104 2.46 9.87 5.63
C GLN A 104 3.32 10.88 4.88
N ASN A 105 4.62 10.90 5.14
CA ASN A 105 5.55 11.82 4.47
C ASN A 105 5.66 11.52 2.98
N TYR A 106 5.66 10.26 2.61
CA TYR A 106 5.70 9.87 1.21
C TYR A 106 4.50 10.44 0.44
N ILE A 107 3.31 10.31 1.00
CA ILE A 107 2.08 10.83 0.39
C ILE A 107 2.16 12.35 0.21
N LEU A 108 2.58 13.06 1.24
CA LEU A 108 2.67 14.52 1.20
C LEU A 108 3.77 14.99 0.23
N ASN A 109 4.86 14.26 0.14
CA ASN A 109 5.94 14.56 -0.81
C ASN A 109 5.47 14.39 -2.25
N GLU A 110 4.68 13.37 -2.53
CA GLU A 110 4.11 13.18 -3.87
C GLU A 110 3.14 14.30 -4.22
N ARG A 111 2.36 14.77 -3.24
CA ARG A 111 1.48 15.93 -3.42
C ARG A 111 2.29 17.18 -3.79
N ASP A 112 3.32 17.47 -3.02
CA ASP A 112 4.16 18.66 -3.23
C ASP A 112 4.88 18.59 -4.57
N ARG A 113 5.34 17.41 -4.96
CA ARG A 113 5.98 17.19 -6.26
C ARG A 113 5.02 17.52 -7.42
N GLY A 114 3.78 17.04 -7.32
CA GLY A 114 2.78 17.31 -8.33
C GLY A 114 2.47 18.80 -8.47
N ILE A 115 2.37 19.50 -7.35
CA ILE A 115 2.12 20.95 -7.34
C ILE A 115 3.31 21.69 -7.97
N ARG A 116 4.54 21.31 -7.63
CA ARG A 116 5.75 21.94 -8.21
C ARG A 116 5.84 21.75 -9.73
N ARG A 117 5.24 20.68 -10.24
CA ARG A 117 5.20 20.40 -11.69
C ARG A 117 4.04 21.11 -12.39
N GLY A 118 3.37 22.02 -11.72
CA GLY A 118 2.31 22.83 -12.31
C GLY A 118 0.90 22.28 -12.16
N GLY A 119 0.72 21.24 -11.37
CA GLY A 119 -0.60 20.68 -11.12
C GLY A 119 -1.47 21.61 -10.29
N ALA A 120 -2.78 21.55 -10.54
CA ALA A 120 -3.77 22.39 -9.85
C ALA A 120 -4.84 21.51 -9.19
N ASN A 121 -5.55 22.10 -8.22
CA ASN A 121 -6.68 21.46 -7.55
C ASN A 121 -6.31 20.15 -6.84
N TYR A 122 -5.14 20.14 -6.21
CA TYR A 122 -4.71 18.99 -5.43
C TYR A 122 -5.49 18.88 -4.12
N PRO A 123 -5.65 17.68 -3.58
CA PRO A 123 -6.22 17.53 -2.24
C PRO A 123 -5.39 18.30 -1.22
N THR A 124 -6.02 18.74 -0.15
CA THR A 124 -5.31 19.42 0.94
C THR A 124 -4.49 18.40 1.74
N LYS A 125 -3.54 18.90 2.52
CA LYS A 125 -2.77 18.03 3.40
C LYS A 125 -3.67 17.31 4.39
N GLU A 126 -4.70 18.00 4.89
CA GLU A 126 -5.68 17.42 5.80
C GLU A 126 -6.44 16.27 5.16
N GLN A 127 -6.83 16.42 3.89
CA GLN A 127 -7.54 15.37 3.16
C GLN A 127 -6.67 14.13 2.94
N LEU A 128 -5.36 14.28 2.96
CA LEU A 128 -4.41 13.19 2.75
C LEU A 128 -3.81 12.68 4.07
N THR A 129 -4.34 13.09 5.20
CA THR A 129 -3.88 12.64 6.50
C THR A 129 -4.44 11.24 6.79
N LEU A 130 -3.53 10.31 7.08
CA LEU A 130 -3.90 8.93 7.35
C LEU A 130 -4.51 8.79 8.75
N ASP A 131 -5.52 7.94 8.85
CA ASP A 131 -6.19 7.63 10.11
C ASP A 131 -5.74 6.24 10.58
N TRP A 132 -4.70 6.24 11.38
CA TRP A 132 -4.13 4.99 11.91
C TRP A 132 -5.03 4.36 13.01
#